data_782d76b21477d4f90965e4d20bfd5897
#
_entry.id   782d76b21477d4f90965e4d20bfd5897
#
_cell.length_a   1.000
_cell.length_b   1.000
_cell.length_c   1.000
_cell.angle_alpha   90.00
_cell.angle_beta   90.00
_cell.angle_gamma   90.00
#
_symmetry.space_group_name_H-M   'P 1'
#
loop_
_entity.id
_entity.type
_entity.pdbx_description
1 polymer ?
#
loop_
_entity_poly.entity_id
_entity_poly.type
_entity_poly.pdbx_seq_one_letter_code
_entity_poly.pdbx_strand_id
1 'polypeptide(L)'
;MTSWACRPAKKTKRGYSTDAETLESLRPYSEVVDDILQYRTYSKLLSTYVDGLLKTLGPDGRIHSTFIQTEARTGRISSTEPNLQNIPIRTELGSRLRGYFVAGDGQMLVDADYSQIELRILAHITGDEAMQHAFASGADIHRSTAAKIYHIPEAEVTHELRSAAKAINFGIMYGKGAFSLSRDLNVSVKEADAFLKTYLNTFPKVDGYMKDCIANAREKGYVETLFGRRRPLPELTSSNFQVRASGERMARNTPIQGTAADIIKLAMVHVWQRLRRDGLQARLLLQVHDELIVEAPVEEVEQVRRLLKEEMEQVVRYSVPLTAEVGTGKTWLEAH
;
A
#
# COMPACT_ATOMS: atom_id res chain seq x y z
N MET A 1 -44.44 -8.31 -18.12
CA MET A 1 -43.89 -7.24 -17.30
C MET A 1 -43.08 -7.86 -16.17
N THR A 2 -41.80 -8.12 -16.38
CA THR A 2 -40.91 -8.67 -15.34
C THR A 2 -40.55 -7.50 -14.41
N SER A 3 -41.06 -7.55 -13.18
CA SER A 3 -40.69 -6.58 -12.15
C SER A 3 -39.18 -6.70 -11.87
N TRP A 4 -38.48 -5.62 -12.04
CA TRP A 4 -37.08 -5.50 -11.64
C TRP A 4 -37.01 -5.57 -10.11
N ALA A 5 -36.95 -6.77 -9.56
CA ALA A 5 -36.79 -6.99 -8.13
C ALA A 5 -35.33 -6.85 -7.70
N CYS A 6 -34.66 -5.77 -8.12
CA CYS A 6 -33.42 -5.35 -7.48
C CYS A 6 -33.74 -4.93 -6.05
N ARG A 7 -33.37 -5.76 -5.07
CA ARG A 7 -33.48 -5.37 -3.66
C ARG A 7 -32.62 -4.13 -3.43
N PRO A 8 -33.20 -3.05 -2.85
CA PRO A 8 -32.44 -1.83 -2.59
C PRO A 8 -31.36 -2.12 -1.55
N ALA A 9 -30.10 -2.12 -1.96
CA ALA A 9 -28.99 -2.41 -1.07
C ALA A 9 -28.81 -1.27 -0.05
N LYS A 10 -28.29 -0.14 -0.39
CA LYS A 10 -27.92 0.92 0.55
C LYS A 10 -28.63 2.23 0.17
N LYS A 11 -29.42 2.80 1.11
CA LYS A 11 -30.02 4.12 0.92
C LYS A 11 -29.07 5.23 1.35
N THR A 12 -29.00 6.28 0.54
CA THR A 12 -28.36 7.56 0.85
C THR A 12 -29.42 8.65 1.04
N LYS A 13 -29.02 9.83 1.45
CA LYS A 13 -29.96 10.98 1.56
C LYS A 13 -30.59 11.37 0.21
N ARG A 14 -30.01 11.00 -0.92
CA ARG A 14 -30.46 11.36 -2.29
C ARG A 14 -31.04 10.19 -3.09
N GLY A 15 -31.18 9.00 -2.49
CA GLY A 15 -31.67 7.81 -3.17
C GLY A 15 -30.83 6.57 -2.83
N TYR A 16 -30.82 5.58 -3.71
CA TYR A 16 -30.01 4.39 -3.51
C TYR A 16 -28.55 4.64 -3.86
N SER A 17 -27.63 4.04 -3.09
CA SER A 17 -26.21 4.07 -3.42
C SER A 17 -25.96 3.33 -4.73
N THR A 18 -25.10 3.91 -5.55
CA THR A 18 -24.56 3.28 -6.77
C THR A 18 -23.04 3.18 -6.68
N ASP A 19 -22.47 3.13 -5.46
CA ASP A 19 -21.04 2.87 -5.28
C ASP A 19 -20.67 1.48 -5.84
N ALA A 20 -19.39 1.27 -6.13
CA ALA A 20 -18.92 0.04 -6.77
C ALA A 20 -19.34 -1.20 -5.97
N GLU A 21 -19.25 -1.14 -4.64
CA GLU A 21 -19.63 -2.24 -3.75
C GLU A 21 -21.11 -2.60 -3.85
N THR A 22 -21.97 -1.59 -3.87
CA THR A 22 -23.42 -1.77 -4.06
C THR A 22 -23.71 -2.39 -5.43
N LEU A 23 -23.07 -1.88 -6.49
CA LEU A 23 -23.25 -2.43 -7.85
C LEU A 23 -22.74 -3.86 -7.94
N GLU A 24 -21.55 -4.16 -7.40
CA GLU A 24 -21.02 -5.53 -7.36
C GLU A 24 -22.03 -6.52 -6.71
N SER A 25 -22.69 -6.12 -5.63
CA SER A 25 -23.72 -6.95 -4.99
C SER A 25 -24.97 -7.18 -5.85
N LEU A 26 -25.16 -6.36 -6.87
CA LEU A 26 -26.30 -6.45 -7.79
C LEU A 26 -26.01 -7.24 -9.09
N ARG A 27 -24.76 -7.62 -9.34
CA ARG A 27 -24.36 -8.43 -10.51
C ARG A 27 -25.24 -9.67 -10.75
N PRO A 28 -25.58 -10.48 -9.71
CA PRO A 28 -26.40 -11.67 -9.93
C PRO A 28 -27.83 -11.38 -10.40
N TYR A 29 -28.28 -10.13 -10.34
CA TYR A 29 -29.67 -9.73 -10.62
C TYR A 29 -29.84 -9.04 -11.97
N SER A 30 -28.77 -8.56 -12.62
CA SER A 30 -28.85 -7.86 -13.91
C SER A 30 -27.48 -7.72 -14.60
N GLU A 31 -27.42 -8.14 -15.87
CA GLU A 31 -26.24 -7.99 -16.73
C GLU A 31 -25.86 -6.52 -16.97
N VAL A 32 -26.83 -5.60 -16.95
CA VAL A 32 -26.58 -4.15 -17.10
C VAL A 32 -25.62 -3.62 -16.02
N VAL A 33 -25.52 -4.30 -14.87
CA VAL A 33 -24.59 -3.90 -13.80
C VAL A 33 -23.14 -4.00 -14.26
N ASP A 34 -22.80 -5.04 -15.02
CA ASP A 34 -21.45 -5.21 -15.57
C ASP A 34 -21.12 -4.08 -16.56
N ASP A 35 -22.05 -3.73 -17.42
CA ASP A 35 -21.88 -2.62 -18.38
C ASP A 35 -21.66 -1.30 -17.66
N ILE A 36 -22.42 -1.03 -16.58
CA ILE A 36 -22.26 0.18 -15.76
C ILE A 36 -20.87 0.21 -15.09
N LEU A 37 -20.41 -0.90 -14.53
CA LEU A 37 -19.11 -1.01 -13.89
C LEU A 37 -17.97 -0.83 -14.89
N GLN A 38 -18.07 -1.45 -16.06
CA GLN A 38 -17.11 -1.28 -17.16
C GLN A 38 -17.09 0.16 -17.67
N TYR A 39 -18.26 0.73 -17.95
CA TYR A 39 -18.37 2.13 -18.38
C TYR A 39 -17.70 3.07 -17.41
N ARG A 40 -17.93 2.91 -16.11
CA ARG A 40 -17.30 3.73 -15.06
C ARG A 40 -15.79 3.58 -15.04
N THR A 41 -15.30 2.35 -15.23
CA THR A 41 -13.87 2.07 -15.30
C THR A 41 -13.23 2.80 -16.47
N TYR A 42 -13.79 2.66 -17.68
CA TYR A 42 -13.27 3.32 -18.87
C TYR A 42 -13.41 4.84 -18.81
N SER A 43 -14.57 5.33 -18.36
CA SER A 43 -14.81 6.77 -18.19
C SER A 43 -13.81 7.41 -17.21
N LYS A 44 -13.51 6.73 -16.10
CA LYS A 44 -12.49 7.19 -15.16
C LYS A 44 -11.09 7.15 -15.76
N LEU A 45 -10.73 6.08 -16.47
CA LEU A 45 -9.42 5.98 -17.13
C LEU A 45 -9.26 7.11 -18.15
N LEU A 46 -10.26 7.32 -19.00
CA LEU A 46 -10.23 8.39 -20.00
C LEU A 46 -10.14 9.78 -19.37
N SER A 47 -11.09 10.13 -18.49
CA SER A 47 -11.21 11.49 -17.97
C SER A 47 -10.08 11.86 -17.01
N THR A 48 -9.63 10.92 -16.16
CA THR A 48 -8.63 11.21 -15.13
C THR A 48 -7.21 11.03 -15.64
N TYR A 49 -6.96 9.92 -16.35
CA TYR A 49 -5.58 9.55 -16.69
C TYR A 49 -5.20 9.86 -18.14
N VAL A 50 -6.12 9.85 -19.10
CA VAL A 50 -5.81 10.26 -20.46
C VAL A 50 -5.97 11.77 -20.59
N ASP A 51 -7.22 12.26 -20.57
CA ASP A 51 -7.50 13.69 -20.75
C ASP A 51 -6.94 14.56 -19.62
N GLY A 52 -6.97 14.03 -18.38
CA GLY A 52 -6.47 14.72 -17.21
C GLY A 52 -4.96 14.94 -17.27
N LEU A 53 -4.17 13.90 -17.59
CA LEU A 53 -2.71 14.00 -17.68
C LEU A 53 -2.25 14.83 -18.88
N LEU A 54 -2.90 14.67 -20.05
CA LEU A 54 -2.57 15.48 -21.23
C LEU A 54 -2.70 16.99 -20.98
N LYS A 55 -3.65 17.41 -20.12
CA LYS A 55 -3.84 18.83 -19.75
C LYS A 55 -2.76 19.36 -18.80
N THR A 56 -1.99 18.47 -18.16
CA THR A 56 -0.93 18.84 -17.21
C THR A 56 0.48 18.80 -17.80
N LEU A 57 0.59 18.54 -19.11
CA LEU A 57 1.87 18.60 -19.80
C LEU A 57 2.44 20.02 -19.74
N GLY A 58 3.68 20.13 -19.28
CA GLY A 58 4.44 21.37 -19.32
C GLY A 58 4.94 21.71 -20.73
N PRO A 59 5.51 22.91 -20.93
CA PRO A 59 6.06 23.32 -22.20
C PRO A 59 7.24 22.47 -22.67
N ASP A 60 7.87 21.72 -21.77
CA ASP A 60 8.94 20.78 -22.00
C ASP A 60 8.42 19.36 -22.37
N GLY A 61 7.11 19.20 -22.50
CA GLY A 61 6.46 17.90 -22.77
C GLY A 61 6.47 16.93 -21.61
N ARG A 62 6.81 17.39 -20.38
CA ARG A 62 6.83 16.56 -19.18
C ARG A 62 5.66 16.91 -18.24
N ILE A 63 5.30 15.97 -17.37
CA ILE A 63 4.32 16.16 -16.32
C ILE A 63 5.06 16.54 -15.04
N HIS A 64 4.68 17.66 -14.44
CA HIS A 64 5.22 18.18 -13.18
C HIS A 64 4.15 18.10 -12.10
N SER A 65 4.29 17.15 -11.17
CA SER A 65 3.39 17.01 -10.03
C SER A 65 3.89 17.81 -8.83
N THR A 66 2.96 18.28 -8.01
CA THR A 66 3.27 18.89 -6.72
C THR A 66 3.24 17.83 -5.63
N PHE A 67 4.37 17.68 -4.92
CA PHE A 67 4.48 16.78 -3.76
C PHE A 67 4.30 17.54 -2.46
N ILE A 68 3.26 17.19 -1.70
CA ILE A 68 2.89 17.88 -0.45
C ILE A 68 3.35 17.03 0.73
N GLN A 69 4.20 17.59 1.59
CA GLN A 69 4.80 16.88 2.72
C GLN A 69 4.04 17.05 4.04
N THR A 70 3.09 17.98 4.11
CA THR A 70 2.50 18.46 5.37
C THR A 70 1.04 18.09 5.59
N GLU A 71 0.35 17.51 4.62
CA GLU A 71 -1.08 17.21 4.74
C GLU A 71 -1.38 15.85 5.37
N ALA A 72 -0.63 14.81 5.01
CA ALA A 72 -0.93 13.47 5.48
C ALA A 72 -0.54 13.31 6.96
N ARG A 73 -1.53 13.04 7.82
CA ARG A 73 -1.33 12.84 9.27
C ARG A 73 -0.43 11.66 9.62
N THR A 74 -0.20 10.74 8.68
CA THR A 74 0.75 9.63 8.81
C THR A 74 2.19 10.04 8.50
N GLY A 75 2.41 11.25 8.00
CA GLY A 75 3.73 11.68 7.51
C GLY A 75 4.04 11.25 6.07
N ARG A 76 3.14 10.53 5.39
CA ARG A 76 3.30 10.24 3.95
C ARG A 76 3.33 11.52 3.12
N ILE A 77 4.02 11.48 1.99
CA ILE A 77 3.94 12.52 0.97
C ILE A 77 2.69 12.24 0.12
N SER A 78 1.94 13.27 -0.22
CA SER A 78 0.87 13.19 -1.21
C SER A 78 1.28 13.90 -2.50
N SER A 79 0.73 13.44 -3.63
CA SER A 79 0.96 14.00 -4.96
C SER A 79 -0.35 14.60 -5.47
N THR A 80 -0.27 15.82 -6.04
CA THR A 80 -1.43 16.53 -6.59
C THR A 80 -1.05 17.29 -7.85
N GLU A 81 -2.01 17.55 -8.71
CA GLU A 81 -1.91 18.36 -9.91
C GLU A 81 -0.78 17.94 -10.89
N PRO A 82 -0.79 16.67 -11.34
CA PRO A 82 -1.69 15.56 -11.11
C PRO A 82 -1.25 14.65 -9.96
N ASN A 83 -2.17 13.80 -9.43
CA ASN A 83 -1.80 12.77 -8.46
C ASN A 83 -1.19 11.56 -9.17
N LEU A 84 0.14 11.48 -9.19
CA LEU A 84 0.89 10.39 -9.80
C LEU A 84 0.97 9.12 -8.93
N GLN A 85 0.63 9.22 -7.63
CA GLN A 85 0.63 8.06 -6.72
C GLN A 85 -0.60 7.16 -6.89
N ASN A 86 -1.60 7.60 -7.68
CA ASN A 86 -2.84 6.85 -7.91
C ASN A 86 -2.94 6.25 -9.32
N ILE A 87 -1.85 6.19 -10.08
CA ILE A 87 -1.83 5.52 -11.39
C ILE A 87 -2.14 4.02 -11.16
N PRO A 88 -3.22 3.49 -11.78
CA PRO A 88 -3.65 2.13 -11.51
C PRO A 88 -2.59 1.09 -11.92
N ILE A 89 -2.46 0.02 -11.11
CA ILE A 89 -1.55 -1.10 -11.39
C ILE A 89 -2.27 -2.46 -11.39
N ARG A 90 -3.42 -2.56 -10.71
CA ARG A 90 -4.07 -3.85 -10.45
C ARG A 90 -4.84 -4.42 -11.64
N THR A 91 -5.25 -3.59 -12.58
CA THR A 91 -5.98 -4.02 -13.79
C THR A 91 -5.05 -3.93 -14.99
N GLU A 92 -5.21 -4.81 -15.95
CA GLU A 92 -4.39 -4.83 -17.18
C GLU A 92 -4.39 -3.46 -17.89
N LEU A 93 -5.57 -2.87 -18.12
CA LEU A 93 -5.67 -1.54 -18.72
C LEU A 93 -5.05 -0.44 -17.86
N GLY A 94 -5.18 -0.56 -16.55
CA GLY A 94 -4.61 0.41 -15.62
C GLY A 94 -3.09 0.34 -15.60
N SER A 95 -2.52 -0.85 -15.54
CA SER A 95 -1.06 -1.04 -15.54
C SER A 95 -0.42 -0.55 -16.84
N ARG A 96 -1.09 -0.71 -17.98
CA ARG A 96 -0.61 -0.18 -19.27
C ARG A 96 -0.41 1.34 -19.27
N LEU A 97 -1.11 2.09 -18.40
CA LEU A 97 -0.88 3.54 -18.25
C LEU A 97 0.56 3.86 -17.82
N ARG A 98 1.18 3.00 -17.00
CA ARG A 98 2.59 3.18 -16.61
C ARG A 98 3.55 3.07 -17.81
N GLY A 99 3.16 2.38 -18.87
CA GLY A 99 3.92 2.30 -20.13
C GLY A 99 4.01 3.62 -20.91
N TYR A 100 3.18 4.60 -20.59
CA TYR A 100 3.23 5.94 -21.21
C TYR A 100 4.11 6.94 -20.46
N PHE A 101 4.59 6.59 -19.28
CA PHE A 101 5.61 7.37 -18.56
C PHE A 101 6.98 6.88 -19.00
N VAL A 102 7.61 7.64 -19.88
CA VAL A 102 8.82 7.26 -20.63
C VAL A 102 10.00 8.10 -20.17
N ALA A 103 11.15 7.47 -19.97
CA ALA A 103 12.42 8.19 -19.76
C ALA A 103 12.79 9.06 -20.96
N GLY A 104 13.47 10.15 -20.72
CA GLY A 104 14.01 11.03 -21.75
C GLY A 104 14.95 10.30 -22.75
N ASP A 105 15.32 10.95 -23.84
CA ASP A 105 16.24 10.37 -24.81
C ASP A 105 17.61 10.12 -24.16
N GLY A 106 18.19 8.94 -24.39
CA GLY A 106 19.42 8.51 -23.74
C GLY A 106 19.32 8.22 -22.25
N GLN A 107 18.10 8.22 -21.68
CA GLN A 107 17.85 7.94 -20.26
C GLN A 107 17.08 6.62 -20.10
N MET A 108 17.13 6.08 -18.88
CA MET A 108 16.33 4.95 -18.39
C MET A 108 15.70 5.31 -17.06
N LEU A 109 14.56 4.68 -16.73
CA LEU A 109 14.01 4.71 -15.38
C LEU A 109 14.64 3.57 -14.57
N VAL A 110 14.99 3.89 -13.34
CA VAL A 110 15.41 2.94 -12.31
C VAL A 110 14.41 3.07 -11.18
N ASP A 111 13.67 2.00 -10.93
CA ASP A 111 12.63 1.91 -9.93
C ASP A 111 13.11 1.04 -8.78
N ALA A 112 12.97 1.52 -7.56
CA ALA A 112 13.30 0.77 -6.36
C ALA A 112 12.14 0.79 -5.38
N ASP A 113 11.58 -0.39 -5.08
CA ASP A 113 10.43 -0.57 -4.18
C ASP A 113 10.82 -1.38 -2.95
N TYR A 114 10.39 -0.93 -1.77
CA TYR A 114 10.59 -1.69 -0.54
C TYR A 114 9.71 -2.95 -0.51
N SER A 115 10.35 -4.09 -0.38
CA SER A 115 9.62 -5.35 -0.20
C SER A 115 9.01 -5.44 1.19
N GLN A 116 7.69 -5.28 1.27
CA GLN A 116 6.87 -5.49 2.48
C GLN A 116 7.32 -4.68 3.70
N ILE A 117 7.70 -3.42 3.52
CA ILE A 117 8.27 -2.57 4.57
C ILE A 117 7.41 -2.52 5.84
N GLU A 118 6.09 -2.41 5.71
CA GLU A 118 5.19 -2.30 6.86
C GLU A 118 5.17 -3.57 7.71
N LEU A 119 5.24 -4.76 7.09
CA LEU A 119 5.33 -6.03 7.83
C LEU A 119 6.71 -6.23 8.46
N ARG A 120 7.79 -5.76 7.84
CA ARG A 120 9.13 -5.77 8.42
C ARG A 120 9.23 -4.84 9.64
N ILE A 121 8.61 -3.65 9.56
CA ILE A 121 8.48 -2.73 10.69
C ILE A 121 7.66 -3.37 11.81
N LEU A 122 6.54 -4.01 11.50
CA LEU A 122 5.73 -4.73 12.48
C LEU A 122 6.54 -5.83 13.18
N ALA A 123 7.28 -6.64 12.43
CA ALA A 123 8.15 -7.69 12.98
C ALA A 123 9.24 -7.12 13.91
N HIS A 124 9.81 -5.97 13.55
CA HIS A 124 10.79 -5.28 14.37
C HIS A 124 10.19 -4.73 15.67
N ILE A 125 9.06 -3.99 15.57
CA ILE A 125 8.40 -3.36 16.71
C ILE A 125 7.90 -4.40 17.71
N THR A 126 7.27 -5.48 17.22
CA THR A 126 6.69 -6.51 18.06
C THR A 126 7.75 -7.44 18.67
N GLY A 127 8.88 -7.59 17.99
CA GLY A 127 9.88 -8.61 18.32
C GLY A 127 9.31 -10.03 18.20
N ASP A 128 8.30 -10.25 17.35
CA ASP A 128 7.73 -11.57 17.13
C ASP A 128 8.73 -12.47 16.41
N GLU A 129 9.16 -13.51 17.09
CA GLU A 129 10.26 -14.38 16.65
C GLU A 129 9.92 -15.14 15.37
N ALA A 130 8.67 -15.57 15.21
CA ALA A 130 8.23 -16.29 14.03
C ALA A 130 8.22 -15.37 12.80
N MET A 131 7.79 -14.10 12.96
CA MET A 131 7.86 -13.09 11.92
C MET A 131 9.31 -12.74 11.56
N GLN A 132 10.15 -12.48 12.57
CA GLN A 132 11.55 -12.13 12.37
C GLN A 132 12.31 -13.27 11.67
N HIS A 133 12.09 -14.52 12.09
CA HIS A 133 12.69 -15.69 11.45
C HIS A 133 12.26 -15.83 9.99
N ALA A 134 10.98 -15.63 9.67
CA ALA A 134 10.49 -15.69 8.29
C ALA A 134 11.21 -14.68 7.39
N PHE A 135 11.38 -13.44 7.85
CA PHE A 135 12.11 -12.43 7.09
C PHE A 135 13.63 -12.66 7.03
N ALA A 136 14.24 -13.15 8.11
CA ALA A 136 15.67 -13.43 8.14
C ALA A 136 16.07 -14.60 7.23
N SER A 137 15.19 -15.59 7.09
CA SER A 137 15.39 -16.73 6.19
C SER A 137 15.11 -16.42 4.71
N GLY A 138 14.63 -15.22 4.39
CA GLY A 138 14.20 -14.87 3.03
C GLY A 138 12.90 -15.56 2.59
N ALA A 139 12.15 -16.17 3.54
CA ALA A 139 10.89 -16.83 3.24
C ALA A 139 9.81 -15.79 2.83
N ASP A 140 8.92 -16.23 1.95
CA ASP A 140 7.72 -15.44 1.61
C ASP A 140 6.73 -15.48 2.77
N ILE A 141 6.66 -14.38 3.54
CA ILE A 141 5.79 -14.27 4.71
C ILE A 141 4.32 -14.57 4.39
N HIS A 142 3.85 -14.23 3.18
CA HIS A 142 2.48 -14.50 2.78
C HIS A 142 2.26 -15.99 2.50
N ARG A 143 3.26 -16.66 1.90
CA ARG A 143 3.25 -18.10 1.68
C ARG A 143 3.31 -18.85 3.01
N SER A 144 4.22 -18.47 3.90
CA SER A 144 4.32 -19.04 5.25
C SER A 144 3.04 -18.85 6.07
N THR A 145 2.43 -17.67 5.97
CA THR A 145 1.13 -17.38 6.60
C THR A 145 0.02 -18.26 6.02
N ALA A 146 -0.04 -18.42 4.69
CA ALA A 146 -1.02 -19.27 4.03
C ALA A 146 -0.90 -20.72 4.50
N ALA A 147 0.33 -21.28 4.49
CA ALA A 147 0.59 -22.64 4.95
C ALA A 147 0.04 -22.91 6.37
N LYS A 148 0.23 -21.95 7.28
CA LYS A 148 -0.26 -22.04 8.66
C LYS A 148 -1.77 -21.89 8.78
N ILE A 149 -2.38 -20.93 8.04
CA ILE A 149 -3.82 -20.67 8.08
C ILE A 149 -4.64 -21.82 7.49
N TYR A 150 -4.13 -22.39 6.38
CA TYR A 150 -4.82 -23.47 5.67
C TYR A 150 -4.35 -24.88 6.10
N HIS A 151 -3.38 -24.96 7.03
CA HIS A 151 -2.81 -26.21 7.53
C HIS A 151 -2.26 -27.13 6.42
N ILE A 152 -1.54 -26.54 5.47
CA ILE A 152 -0.89 -27.23 4.34
C ILE A 152 0.61 -26.94 4.31
N PRO A 153 1.43 -27.80 3.68
CA PRO A 153 2.84 -27.52 3.43
C PRO A 153 3.02 -26.26 2.57
N GLU A 154 4.10 -25.48 2.79
CA GLU A 154 4.39 -24.27 2.00
C GLU A 154 4.48 -24.55 0.48
N ALA A 155 4.95 -25.76 0.11
CA ALA A 155 5.05 -26.18 -1.29
C ALA A 155 3.69 -26.30 -1.98
N GLU A 156 2.61 -26.54 -1.23
CA GLU A 156 1.24 -26.69 -1.75
C GLU A 156 0.48 -25.37 -1.77
N VAL A 157 1.07 -24.28 -1.31
CA VAL A 157 0.42 -22.96 -1.31
C VAL A 157 0.32 -22.44 -2.75
N THR A 158 -0.91 -22.34 -3.24
CA THR A 158 -1.21 -21.77 -4.56
C THR A 158 -1.09 -20.25 -4.55
N HIS A 159 -1.13 -19.64 -5.74
CA HIS A 159 -1.13 -18.18 -5.87
C HIS A 159 -2.35 -17.54 -5.18
N GLU A 160 -3.52 -18.17 -5.28
CA GLU A 160 -4.77 -17.70 -4.68
C GLU A 160 -4.69 -17.73 -3.15
N LEU A 161 -4.19 -18.83 -2.56
CA LEU A 161 -4.00 -18.94 -1.11
C LEU A 161 -2.98 -17.94 -0.59
N ARG A 162 -1.89 -17.73 -1.34
CA ARG A 162 -0.91 -16.70 -1.03
C ARG A 162 -1.52 -15.29 -1.06
N SER A 163 -2.36 -15.02 -2.08
CA SER A 163 -3.07 -13.74 -2.21
C SER A 163 -4.06 -13.52 -1.07
N ALA A 164 -4.80 -14.56 -0.67
CA ALA A 164 -5.68 -14.51 0.49
C ALA A 164 -4.89 -14.23 1.78
N ALA A 165 -3.77 -14.91 2.01
CA ALA A 165 -2.91 -14.65 3.16
C ALA A 165 -2.31 -13.23 3.13
N LYS A 166 -1.99 -12.67 1.96
CA LYS A 166 -1.61 -11.27 1.82
C LYS A 166 -2.72 -10.34 2.32
N ALA A 167 -3.97 -10.59 1.93
CA ALA A 167 -5.11 -9.82 2.40
C ALA A 167 -5.33 -9.97 3.92
N ILE A 168 -5.08 -11.14 4.50
CA ILE A 168 -5.14 -11.40 5.95
C ILE A 168 -4.04 -10.61 6.67
N ASN A 169 -2.78 -10.74 6.25
CA ASN A 169 -1.64 -10.05 6.86
C ASN A 169 -1.87 -8.54 6.94
N PHE A 170 -2.24 -7.91 5.82
CA PHE A 170 -2.53 -6.48 5.79
C PHE A 170 -3.83 -6.13 6.51
N GLY A 171 -4.87 -6.97 6.37
CA GLY A 171 -6.14 -6.77 7.04
C GLY A 171 -5.99 -6.67 8.55
N ILE A 172 -5.25 -7.58 9.15
CA ILE A 172 -5.00 -7.60 10.61
C ILE A 172 -4.16 -6.39 11.02
N MET A 173 -3.08 -6.12 10.31
CA MET A 173 -2.24 -4.95 10.56
C MET A 173 -3.06 -3.66 10.52
N TYR A 174 -4.02 -3.54 9.60
CA TYR A 174 -4.91 -2.38 9.51
C TYR A 174 -6.14 -2.46 10.41
N GLY A 175 -6.23 -3.47 11.29
CA GLY A 175 -7.29 -3.60 12.26
C GLY A 175 -8.65 -3.98 11.69
N LYS A 176 -8.67 -4.71 10.55
CA LYS A 176 -9.90 -5.29 10.01
C LYS A 176 -10.40 -6.40 10.93
N GLY A 177 -11.68 -6.38 11.25
CA GLY A 177 -12.35 -7.49 11.95
C GLY A 177 -12.83 -8.57 10.98
N ALA A 178 -13.33 -9.69 11.53
CA ALA A 178 -13.80 -10.85 10.78
C ALA A 178 -14.83 -10.51 9.70
N PHE A 179 -15.75 -9.59 9.97
CA PHE A 179 -16.76 -9.15 9.00
C PHE A 179 -16.14 -8.48 7.75
N SER A 180 -15.19 -7.57 7.91
CA SER A 180 -14.52 -6.93 6.77
C SER A 180 -13.65 -7.92 6.01
N LEU A 181 -12.94 -8.78 6.75
CA LEU A 181 -12.06 -9.79 6.17
C LEU A 181 -12.86 -10.85 5.37
N SER A 182 -14.04 -11.26 5.86
CA SER A 182 -14.87 -12.22 5.16
C SER A 182 -15.31 -11.73 3.77
N ARG A 183 -15.55 -10.43 3.65
CA ARG A 183 -15.91 -9.79 2.36
C ARG A 183 -14.72 -9.70 1.41
N ASP A 184 -13.54 -9.35 1.92
CA ASP A 184 -12.33 -9.28 1.11
C ASP A 184 -11.92 -10.65 0.54
N LEU A 185 -12.17 -11.71 1.31
CA LEU A 185 -11.80 -13.08 0.96
C LEU A 185 -12.95 -13.87 0.30
N ASN A 186 -14.16 -13.31 0.27
CA ASN A 186 -15.38 -13.99 -0.18
C ASN A 186 -15.64 -15.33 0.56
N VAL A 187 -15.47 -15.31 1.89
CA VAL A 187 -15.70 -16.44 2.78
C VAL A 187 -16.76 -16.09 3.84
N SER A 188 -17.21 -17.06 4.62
CA SER A 188 -18.10 -16.79 5.75
C SER A 188 -17.38 -16.02 6.87
N VAL A 189 -18.15 -15.26 7.66
CA VAL A 189 -17.60 -14.53 8.82
C VAL A 189 -16.95 -15.48 9.82
N LYS A 190 -17.47 -16.71 9.96
CA LYS A 190 -16.92 -17.74 10.84
C LYS A 190 -15.55 -18.22 10.38
N GLU A 191 -15.35 -18.41 9.08
CA GLU A 191 -14.06 -18.78 8.49
C GLU A 191 -13.05 -17.62 8.63
N ALA A 192 -13.47 -16.40 8.35
CA ALA A 192 -12.62 -15.22 8.54
C ALA A 192 -12.19 -15.04 10.01
N ASP A 193 -13.06 -15.32 10.97
CA ASP A 193 -12.74 -15.31 12.40
C ASP A 193 -11.74 -16.43 12.77
N ALA A 194 -11.88 -17.61 12.18
CA ALA A 194 -10.92 -18.70 12.35
C ALA A 194 -9.52 -18.31 11.79
N PHE A 195 -9.47 -17.69 10.62
CA PHE A 195 -8.22 -17.20 10.03
C PHE A 195 -7.54 -16.14 10.92
N LEU A 196 -8.32 -15.18 11.44
CA LEU A 196 -7.85 -14.18 12.40
C LEU A 196 -7.22 -14.82 13.64
N LYS A 197 -7.90 -15.78 14.25
CA LYS A 197 -7.43 -16.49 15.43
C LYS A 197 -6.16 -17.28 15.13
N THR A 198 -6.12 -17.99 14.02
CA THR A 198 -4.93 -18.76 13.60
C THR A 198 -3.73 -17.83 13.39
N TYR A 199 -3.94 -16.69 12.74
CA TYR A 199 -2.89 -15.68 12.56
C TYR A 199 -2.35 -15.15 13.88
N LEU A 200 -3.24 -14.72 14.79
CA LEU A 200 -2.83 -14.16 16.09
C LEU A 200 -2.19 -15.21 17.00
N ASN A 201 -2.59 -16.49 16.89
CA ASN A 201 -1.91 -17.58 17.57
C ASN A 201 -0.52 -17.87 16.96
N THR A 202 -0.36 -17.66 15.66
CA THR A 202 0.92 -17.83 14.96
C THR A 202 1.91 -16.71 15.32
N PHE A 203 1.39 -15.48 15.50
CA PHE A 203 2.16 -14.28 15.79
C PHE A 203 1.64 -13.62 17.08
N PRO A 204 1.87 -14.25 18.27
CA PRO A 204 1.24 -13.83 19.52
C PRO A 204 1.67 -12.43 19.99
N LYS A 205 2.91 -12.03 19.67
CA LYS A 205 3.39 -10.67 20.03
C LYS A 205 2.71 -9.57 19.19
N VAL A 206 2.20 -9.91 18.01
CA VAL A 206 1.41 -8.98 17.19
C VAL A 206 0.09 -8.65 17.88
N ASP A 207 -0.62 -9.64 18.43
CA ASP A 207 -1.88 -9.42 19.17
C ASP A 207 -1.66 -8.52 20.39
N GLY A 208 -0.63 -8.81 21.19
CA GLY A 208 -0.23 -7.98 22.33
C GLY A 208 0.02 -6.54 21.93
N TYR A 209 0.88 -6.33 20.93
CA TYR A 209 1.18 -5.00 20.39
C TYR A 209 -0.07 -4.23 19.94
N MET A 210 -0.98 -4.88 19.21
CA MET A 210 -2.22 -4.25 18.74
C MET A 210 -3.13 -3.77 19.87
N LYS A 211 -3.17 -4.51 20.99
CA LYS A 211 -3.92 -4.12 22.19
C LYS A 211 -3.22 -2.98 22.92
N ASP A 212 -1.91 -3.07 23.10
CA ASP A 212 -1.10 -2.06 23.78
C ASP A 212 -1.09 -0.72 23.05
N CYS A 213 -1.07 -0.72 21.70
CA CYS A 213 -1.21 0.50 20.90
C CYS A 213 -2.46 1.29 21.27
N ILE A 214 -3.61 0.61 21.42
CA ILE A 214 -4.87 1.28 21.75
C ILE A 214 -4.85 1.77 23.19
N ALA A 215 -4.39 0.94 24.14
CA ALA A 215 -4.33 1.30 25.55
C ALA A 215 -3.43 2.52 25.77
N ASN A 216 -2.22 2.49 25.23
CA ASN A 216 -1.25 3.59 25.31
C ASN A 216 -1.77 4.86 24.60
N ALA A 217 -2.44 4.70 23.45
CA ALA A 217 -3.00 5.85 22.73
C ALA A 217 -4.16 6.51 23.49
N ARG A 218 -4.96 5.74 24.23
CA ARG A 218 -6.02 6.29 25.11
C ARG A 218 -5.45 7.05 26.30
N GLU A 219 -4.38 6.53 26.88
CA GLU A 219 -3.71 7.17 28.02
C GLU A 219 -2.99 8.46 27.59
N LYS A 220 -2.19 8.40 26.52
CA LYS A 220 -1.35 9.52 26.06
C LYS A 220 -2.11 10.55 25.22
N GLY A 221 -3.23 10.17 24.60
CA GLY A 221 -3.97 10.99 23.63
C GLY A 221 -3.36 11.02 22.22
N TYR A 222 -2.27 10.30 21.98
CA TYR A 222 -1.58 10.23 20.69
C TYR A 222 -0.87 8.90 20.50
N VAL A 223 -0.45 8.63 19.27
CA VAL A 223 0.53 7.59 18.91
C VAL A 223 1.74 8.23 18.26
N GLU A 224 2.86 7.52 18.24
CA GLU A 224 4.09 8.00 17.61
C GLU A 224 4.79 6.91 16.79
N THR A 225 5.57 7.36 15.79
CA THR A 225 6.45 6.50 15.00
C THR A 225 7.74 6.18 15.75
N LEU A 226 8.56 5.26 15.22
CA LEU A 226 9.90 5.00 15.76
C LEU A 226 10.83 6.21 15.69
N PHE A 227 10.48 7.23 14.90
CA PHE A 227 11.21 8.49 14.79
C PHE A 227 10.61 9.62 15.64
N GLY A 228 9.62 9.31 16.50
CA GLY A 228 9.00 10.30 17.39
C GLY A 228 7.98 11.22 16.73
N ARG A 229 7.55 10.95 15.50
CA ARG A 229 6.44 11.67 14.86
C ARG A 229 5.15 11.34 15.60
N ARG A 230 4.47 12.35 16.14
CA ARG A 230 3.25 12.21 16.94
C ARG A 230 2.00 12.49 16.09
N ARG A 231 0.99 11.65 16.30
CA ARG A 231 -0.37 11.85 15.78
C ARG A 231 -1.36 11.87 16.93
N PRO A 232 -1.96 13.01 17.24
CA PRO A 232 -3.07 13.09 18.21
C PRO A 232 -4.27 12.28 17.72
N LEU A 233 -4.97 11.61 18.65
CA LEU A 233 -6.13 10.75 18.37
C LEU A 233 -7.32 11.10 19.25
N PRO A 234 -7.91 12.30 19.09
CA PRO A 234 -9.10 12.70 19.87
C PRO A 234 -10.29 11.78 19.60
N GLU A 235 -10.30 11.05 18.49
CA GLU A 235 -11.32 10.08 18.12
C GLU A 235 -11.51 8.98 19.16
N LEU A 236 -10.45 8.62 19.91
CA LEU A 236 -10.48 7.54 20.91
C LEU A 236 -11.39 7.85 22.12
N THR A 237 -11.65 9.11 22.40
CA THR A 237 -12.53 9.56 23.49
C THR A 237 -13.96 9.86 23.05
N SER A 238 -14.27 9.66 21.76
CA SER A 238 -15.60 9.93 21.20
C SER A 238 -16.66 9.01 21.77
N SER A 239 -17.83 9.56 22.09
CA SER A 239 -19.03 8.79 22.45
C SER A 239 -19.58 8.00 21.27
N ASN A 240 -19.34 8.47 20.02
CA ASN A 240 -19.76 7.77 18.82
C ASN A 240 -18.87 6.53 18.58
N PHE A 241 -19.50 5.37 18.56
CA PHE A 241 -18.81 4.08 18.35
C PHE A 241 -18.00 4.04 17.04
N GLN A 242 -18.55 4.55 15.93
CA GLN A 242 -17.86 4.51 14.63
C GLN A 242 -16.62 5.41 14.61
N VAL A 243 -16.69 6.57 15.22
CA VAL A 243 -15.55 7.50 15.37
C VAL A 243 -14.49 6.86 16.25
N ARG A 244 -14.88 6.28 17.39
CA ARG A 244 -13.96 5.60 18.31
C ARG A 244 -13.29 4.39 17.63
N ALA A 245 -14.05 3.54 16.93
CA ALA A 245 -13.49 2.42 16.18
C ALA A 245 -12.52 2.88 15.07
N SER A 246 -12.77 4.03 14.45
CA SER A 246 -11.82 4.65 13.52
C SER A 246 -10.54 5.08 14.23
N GLY A 247 -10.65 5.70 15.42
CA GLY A 247 -9.51 6.05 16.28
C GLY A 247 -8.65 4.84 16.64
N GLU A 248 -9.27 3.71 16.99
CA GLU A 248 -8.55 2.46 17.29
C GLU A 248 -7.79 1.90 16.10
N ARG A 249 -8.38 1.97 14.88
CA ARG A 249 -7.65 1.61 13.65
C ARG A 249 -6.46 2.54 13.41
N MET A 250 -6.65 3.84 13.59
CA MET A 250 -5.56 4.81 13.45
C MET A 250 -4.44 4.58 14.48
N ALA A 251 -4.80 4.18 15.71
CA ALA A 251 -3.82 3.88 16.75
C ALA A 251 -2.90 2.72 16.37
N ARG A 252 -3.44 1.66 15.76
CA ARG A 252 -2.66 0.51 15.30
C ARG A 252 -1.81 0.81 14.07
N ASN A 253 -2.38 1.53 13.10
CA ASN A 253 -1.76 1.74 11.78
C ASN A 253 -0.69 2.81 11.79
N THR A 254 -0.91 3.91 12.51
CA THR A 254 -0.04 5.09 12.41
C THR A 254 1.41 4.82 12.80
N PRO A 255 1.72 4.06 13.88
CA PRO A 255 3.12 3.77 14.20
C PRO A 255 3.85 3.03 13.08
N ILE A 256 3.17 2.12 12.38
CA ILE A 256 3.75 1.32 11.30
C ILE A 256 3.86 2.15 10.01
N GLN A 257 2.73 2.67 9.53
CA GLN A 257 2.69 3.47 8.29
C GLN A 257 3.50 4.76 8.39
N GLY A 258 3.47 5.41 9.56
CA GLY A 258 4.25 6.62 9.78
C GLY A 258 5.74 6.34 9.83
N THR A 259 6.16 5.23 10.45
CA THR A 259 7.56 4.79 10.44
C THR A 259 8.02 4.47 9.01
N ALA A 260 7.21 3.79 8.20
CA ALA A 260 7.51 3.57 6.79
C ALA A 260 7.66 4.90 6.02
N ALA A 261 6.78 5.86 6.28
CA ALA A 261 6.86 7.20 5.69
C ALA A 261 8.12 7.98 6.12
N ASP A 262 8.56 7.82 7.35
CA ASP A 262 9.80 8.43 7.85
C ASP A 262 11.03 7.77 7.20
N ILE A 263 11.03 6.44 7.06
CA ILE A 263 12.10 5.69 6.40
C ILE A 263 12.25 6.11 4.93
N ILE A 264 11.17 6.12 4.15
CA ILE A 264 11.27 6.48 2.72
C ILE A 264 11.76 7.93 2.54
N LYS A 265 11.37 8.85 3.42
CA LYS A 265 11.86 10.23 3.39
C LYS A 265 13.36 10.34 3.67
N LEU A 266 13.86 9.57 4.63
CA LEU A 266 15.30 9.49 4.88
C LEU A 266 16.03 8.86 3.69
N ALA A 267 15.51 7.78 3.13
CA ALA A 267 16.05 7.16 1.93
C ALA A 267 16.13 8.15 0.75
N MET A 268 15.06 8.96 0.53
CA MET A 268 15.08 10.01 -0.50
C MET A 268 16.20 11.00 -0.30
N VAL A 269 16.44 11.44 0.94
CA VAL A 269 17.52 12.39 1.26
C VAL A 269 18.88 11.74 1.01
N HIS A 270 19.09 10.51 1.45
CA HIS A 270 20.34 9.76 1.25
C HIS A 270 20.62 9.53 -0.24
N VAL A 271 19.62 9.06 -0.99
CA VAL A 271 19.72 8.88 -2.45
C VAL A 271 20.12 10.19 -3.13
N TRP A 272 19.39 11.28 -2.84
CA TRP A 272 19.68 12.58 -3.43
C TRP A 272 21.10 13.07 -3.11
N GLN A 273 21.55 12.96 -1.85
CA GLN A 273 22.89 13.34 -1.42
C GLN A 273 23.95 12.47 -2.12
N ARG A 274 23.70 11.17 -2.24
CA ARG A 274 24.61 10.22 -2.87
C ARG A 274 24.76 10.49 -4.37
N LEU A 275 23.66 10.72 -5.09
CA LEU A 275 23.68 11.10 -6.51
C LEU A 275 24.57 12.34 -6.74
N ARG A 276 24.42 13.37 -5.89
CA ARG A 276 25.21 14.60 -5.99
C ARG A 276 26.68 14.41 -5.62
N ARG A 277 26.95 13.67 -4.54
CA ARG A 277 28.30 13.40 -4.07
C ARG A 277 29.12 12.62 -5.11
N ASP A 278 28.48 11.65 -5.76
CA ASP A 278 29.12 10.79 -6.74
C ASP A 278 29.14 11.43 -8.15
N GLY A 279 28.64 12.67 -8.30
CA GLY A 279 28.69 13.47 -9.54
C GLY A 279 27.79 12.94 -10.65
N LEU A 280 26.75 12.14 -10.31
CA LEU A 280 25.84 11.53 -11.27
C LEU A 280 24.86 12.55 -11.87
N GLN A 281 24.51 12.37 -13.14
CA GLN A 281 23.47 13.16 -13.83
C GLN A 281 22.08 12.65 -13.55
N ALA A 282 21.95 11.45 -12.96
CA ALA A 282 20.71 10.85 -12.57
C ALA A 282 19.89 11.74 -11.62
N ARG A 283 18.56 11.68 -11.73
CA ARG A 283 17.63 12.54 -10.99
C ARG A 283 16.53 11.71 -10.33
N LEU A 284 16.31 11.95 -9.03
CA LEU A 284 15.13 11.43 -8.34
C LEU A 284 13.89 12.15 -8.88
N LEU A 285 12.97 11.41 -9.50
CA LEU A 285 11.76 11.96 -10.13
C LEU A 285 10.53 11.87 -9.24
N LEU A 286 10.23 10.66 -8.76
CA LEU A 286 8.99 10.36 -8.09
C LEU A 286 9.23 9.56 -6.81
N GLN A 287 8.34 9.78 -5.85
CA GLN A 287 8.11 8.91 -4.71
C GLN A 287 6.65 8.44 -4.78
N VAL A 288 6.43 7.12 -4.83
CA VAL A 288 5.11 6.50 -4.93
C VAL A 288 4.99 5.44 -3.84
N HIS A 289 4.19 5.70 -2.79
CA HIS A 289 4.04 4.81 -1.62
C HIS A 289 5.38 4.47 -0.95
N ASP A 290 5.95 3.31 -1.23
CA ASP A 290 7.23 2.77 -0.76
C ASP A 290 8.28 2.63 -1.88
N GLU A 291 8.01 3.25 -3.04
CA GLU A 291 8.78 3.20 -4.30
C GLU A 291 9.49 4.54 -4.55
N LEU A 292 10.74 4.49 -5.04
CA LEU A 292 11.51 5.62 -5.53
C LEU A 292 11.86 5.42 -7.00
N ILE A 293 11.56 6.42 -7.84
CA ILE A 293 11.85 6.37 -9.27
C ILE A 293 12.90 7.42 -9.61
N VAL A 294 14.01 6.98 -10.20
CA VAL A 294 15.12 7.79 -10.66
C VAL A 294 15.22 7.69 -12.18
N GLU A 295 15.41 8.80 -12.86
CA GLU A 295 15.80 8.85 -14.27
C GLU A 295 17.31 8.96 -14.35
N ALA A 296 17.96 8.10 -15.11
CA ALA A 296 19.42 8.04 -15.22
C ALA A 296 19.89 7.91 -16.67
N PRO A 297 21.00 8.54 -17.07
CA PRO A 297 21.69 8.20 -18.32
C PRO A 297 21.98 6.71 -18.39
N VAL A 298 21.88 6.13 -19.60
CA VAL A 298 22.07 4.68 -19.79
C VAL A 298 23.37 4.17 -19.19
N GLU A 299 24.45 4.95 -19.29
CA GLU A 299 25.76 4.64 -18.74
C GLU A 299 25.84 4.64 -17.21
N GLU A 300 24.93 5.35 -16.54
CA GLU A 300 24.88 5.42 -15.07
C GLU A 300 23.94 4.39 -14.44
N VAL A 301 23.10 3.70 -15.23
CA VAL A 301 22.00 2.83 -14.74
C VAL A 301 22.48 1.82 -13.71
N GLU A 302 23.56 1.08 -13.98
CA GLU A 302 24.05 0.04 -13.07
C GLU A 302 24.63 0.62 -11.77
N GLN A 303 25.17 1.82 -11.82
CA GLN A 303 25.64 2.53 -10.61
C GLN A 303 24.43 3.02 -9.80
N VAL A 304 23.40 3.57 -10.45
CA VAL A 304 22.18 4.06 -9.79
C VAL A 304 21.39 2.91 -9.18
N ARG A 305 21.29 1.76 -9.85
CA ARG A 305 20.67 0.54 -9.29
C ARG A 305 21.27 0.14 -7.95
N ARG A 306 22.62 0.05 -7.93
CA ARG A 306 23.35 -0.31 -6.70
C ARG A 306 23.16 0.76 -5.62
N LEU A 307 23.25 2.03 -5.99
CA LEU A 307 23.07 3.15 -5.10
C LEU A 307 21.69 3.14 -4.44
N LEU A 308 20.63 3.02 -5.23
CA LEU A 308 19.24 2.95 -4.72
C LEU A 308 19.07 1.81 -3.72
N LYS A 309 19.52 0.61 -4.10
CA LYS A 309 19.45 -0.56 -3.22
C LYS A 309 20.19 -0.33 -1.91
N GLU A 310 21.42 0.13 -1.95
CA GLU A 310 22.25 0.39 -0.77
C GLU A 310 21.61 1.42 0.16
N GLU A 311 21.23 2.60 -0.38
CA GLU A 311 20.70 3.71 0.42
C GLU A 311 19.31 3.40 0.99
N MET A 312 18.49 2.62 0.28
CA MET A 312 17.18 2.20 0.79
C MET A 312 17.30 1.09 1.85
N GLU A 313 18.14 0.08 1.62
CA GLU A 313 18.28 -1.04 2.55
C GLU A 313 19.03 -0.67 3.84
N GLN A 314 19.95 0.30 3.78
CA GLN A 314 20.82 0.68 4.90
C GLN A 314 20.37 1.92 5.66
N VAL A 315 19.25 2.52 5.28
CA VAL A 315 18.74 3.76 5.89
C VAL A 315 18.51 3.64 7.40
N VAL A 316 18.16 2.44 7.87
CA VAL A 316 17.99 2.09 9.29
C VAL A 316 18.52 0.69 9.56
N ARG A 317 18.85 0.42 10.83
CA ARG A 317 19.26 -0.91 11.29
C ARG A 317 18.21 -1.47 12.24
N TYR A 318 17.38 -2.38 11.73
CA TYR A 318 16.35 -3.09 12.47
C TYR A 318 16.73 -4.55 12.72
N SER A 319 16.00 -5.22 13.61
CA SER A 319 16.14 -6.68 13.83
C SER A 319 15.73 -7.50 12.60
N VAL A 320 14.98 -6.87 11.70
CA VAL A 320 14.59 -7.41 10.39
C VAL A 320 15.19 -6.50 9.32
N PRO A 321 16.00 -7.03 8.38
CA PRO A 321 16.59 -6.21 7.33
C PRO A 321 15.51 -5.64 6.42
N LEU A 322 15.66 -4.39 6.01
CA LEU A 322 14.90 -3.84 4.89
C LEU A 322 15.50 -4.37 3.58
N THR A 323 14.64 -4.69 2.62
CA THR A 323 15.05 -5.12 1.28
C THR A 323 14.32 -4.28 0.25
N ALA A 324 15.05 -3.87 -0.79
CA ALA A 324 14.53 -3.14 -1.94
C ALA A 324 14.73 -3.96 -3.22
N GLU A 325 13.66 -4.13 -3.97
CA GLU A 325 13.70 -4.68 -5.32
C GLU A 325 13.96 -3.55 -6.30
N VAL A 326 14.90 -3.74 -7.24
CA VAL A 326 15.29 -2.67 -8.15
C VAL A 326 15.19 -3.16 -9.59
N GLY A 327 14.28 -2.54 -10.33
CA GLY A 327 14.08 -2.77 -11.75
C GLY A 327 14.55 -1.59 -12.61
N THR A 328 14.65 -1.81 -13.91
CA THR A 328 15.05 -0.79 -14.89
C THR A 328 14.27 -0.95 -16.18
N GLY A 329 13.92 0.15 -16.80
CA GLY A 329 13.19 0.11 -18.07
C GLY A 329 13.18 1.46 -18.76
N LYS A 330 12.79 1.46 -20.04
CA LYS A 330 12.54 2.70 -20.78
C LYS A 330 11.24 3.36 -20.32
N THR A 331 10.32 2.57 -19.83
CA THR A 331 9.02 3.02 -19.29
C THR A 331 8.90 2.65 -17.81
N TRP A 332 8.02 3.31 -17.11
CA TRP A 332 7.72 2.96 -15.71
C TRP A 332 7.16 1.54 -15.58
N LEU A 333 6.39 1.07 -16.56
CA LEU A 333 5.86 -0.31 -16.57
C LEU A 333 6.97 -1.37 -16.67
N GLU A 334 8.03 -1.10 -17.45
CA GLU A 334 9.17 -2.01 -17.60
C GLU A 334 10.11 -1.98 -16.39
N ALA A 335 10.20 -0.84 -15.73
CA ALA A 335 11.08 -0.64 -14.57
C ALA A 335 10.51 -1.22 -13.28
N HIS A 336 9.16 -1.40 -13.17
CA HIS A 336 8.45 -1.84 -11.97
C HIS A 336 8.28 -3.38 -11.91
#